data_8ff654ae7064e4a471bb6100f3409aac
#
_entry.id   8ff654ae7064e4a471bb6100f3409aac
#
_cell.length_a   1.000
_cell.length_b   1.000
_cell.length_c   1.000
_cell.angle_alpha   90.00
_cell.angle_beta   90.00
_cell.angle_gamma   90.00
#
_symmetry.space_group_name_H-M   'P 1'
#
loop_
_entity.id
_entity.type
_entity.pdbx_description
1 polymer ?
#
loop_
_entity_poly.entity_id
_entity_poly.type
_entity_poly.pdbx_seq_one_letter_code
_entity_poly.pdbx_strand_id
1 'polypeptide(L)'
;PTKLLEQVANAIDVLQKYVGVRFSNRTCFGLYVHICCLIERLVVSRNAEYDPSLDFLNEHKDFVDYVKKAFKQVEDFYGVDIPTEEMIHIYNYVKNN
;
A
#
# COMPACT_ATOMS: atom_id res chain seq x y z
N PRO A 1 15.96 5.27 -4.40
CA PRO A 1 15.96 6.57 -5.08
C PRO A 1 14.99 7.54 -4.43
N THR A 2 15.37 8.79 -4.46
CA THR A 2 14.59 9.87 -3.83
C THR A 2 13.17 9.94 -4.37
N LYS A 3 12.99 9.70 -5.67
CA LYS A 3 11.66 9.80 -6.29
C LYS A 3 10.68 8.76 -5.74
N LEU A 4 11.12 7.52 -5.57
CA LEU A 4 10.27 6.48 -4.97
C LEU A 4 9.85 6.89 -3.56
N LEU A 5 10.79 7.38 -2.78
CA LEU A 5 10.52 7.81 -1.40
C LEU A 5 9.44 8.90 -1.36
N GLU A 6 9.56 9.90 -2.23
CA GLU A 6 8.58 10.99 -2.31
C GLU A 6 7.21 10.49 -2.76
N GLN A 7 7.18 9.62 -3.78
CA GLN A 7 5.92 9.09 -4.30
C GLN A 7 5.18 8.25 -3.25
N VAL A 8 5.90 7.43 -2.51
CA VAL A 8 5.30 6.60 -1.46
C VAL A 8 4.81 7.46 -0.31
N ALA A 9 5.59 8.46 0.10
CA ALA A 9 5.16 9.39 1.16
C ALA A 9 3.86 10.11 0.77
N ASN A 10 3.77 10.59 -0.46
CA ASN A 10 2.57 11.24 -0.97
C ASN A 10 1.38 10.29 -1.01
N ALA A 11 1.59 9.05 -1.42
CA ALA A 11 0.52 8.05 -1.46
C ALA A 11 0.00 7.73 -0.06
N ILE A 12 0.87 7.67 0.95
CA ILE A 12 0.45 7.45 2.33
C ILE A 12 -0.40 8.63 2.82
N ASP A 13 -0.04 9.87 2.47
CA ASP A 13 -0.85 11.03 2.82
C ASP A 13 -2.24 10.95 2.19
N VAL A 14 -2.32 10.52 0.94
CA VAL A 14 -3.61 10.35 0.26
C VAL A 14 -4.42 9.24 0.91
N LEU A 15 -3.78 8.14 1.29
CA LEU A 15 -4.45 7.03 1.98
C LEU A 15 -5.08 7.50 3.30
N GLN A 16 -4.37 8.31 4.08
CA GLN A 16 -4.91 8.88 5.31
C GLN A 16 -6.21 9.64 5.07
N LYS A 17 -6.25 10.43 3.98
CA LYS A 17 -7.43 11.20 3.63
C LYS A 17 -8.61 10.31 3.27
N TYR A 18 -8.38 9.23 2.52
CA TYR A 18 -9.43 8.29 2.19
C TYR A 18 -9.96 7.56 3.42
N VAL A 19 -9.07 7.10 4.28
CA VAL A 19 -9.43 6.38 5.51
C VAL A 19 -10.12 7.31 6.52
N GLY A 20 -9.76 8.59 6.50
CA GLY A 20 -10.34 9.58 7.40
C GLY A 20 -9.73 9.57 8.78
N VAL A 21 -8.54 8.99 8.94
CA VAL A 21 -7.83 8.90 10.22
C VAL A 21 -6.40 9.37 10.01
N ARG A 22 -5.90 10.16 10.95
CA ARG A 22 -4.51 10.57 10.94
C ARG A 22 -3.64 9.44 11.49
N PHE A 23 -2.66 9.01 10.70
CA PHE A 23 -1.74 7.96 11.15
C PHE A 23 -0.68 8.54 12.07
N SER A 24 -0.33 7.79 13.10
CA SER A 24 0.78 8.15 13.98
C SER A 24 2.09 8.11 13.20
N ASN A 25 3.13 8.75 13.73
CA ASN A 25 4.45 8.70 13.12
C ASN A 25 4.96 7.27 12.97
N ARG A 26 4.68 6.41 13.95
CA ARG A 26 5.06 5.00 13.90
C ARG A 26 4.36 4.28 12.75
N THR A 27 3.07 4.51 12.57
CA THR A 27 2.31 3.90 11.48
C THR A 27 2.79 4.39 10.12
N CYS A 28 2.97 5.70 9.97
CA CYS A 28 3.48 6.27 8.72
C CYS A 28 4.86 5.71 8.37
N PHE A 29 5.75 5.65 9.35
CA PHE A 29 7.11 5.16 9.11
C PHE A 29 7.10 3.68 8.75
N GLY A 30 6.33 2.87 9.46
CA GLY A 30 6.19 1.45 9.17
C GLY A 30 5.65 1.19 7.77
N LEU A 31 4.59 1.88 7.39
CA LEU A 31 4.03 1.80 6.04
C LEU A 31 5.04 2.23 4.99
N TYR A 32 5.72 3.35 5.24
CA TYR A 32 6.69 3.92 4.32
C TYR A 32 7.80 2.91 4.00
N VAL A 33 8.44 2.36 5.03
CA VAL A 33 9.51 1.39 4.85
C VAL A 33 9.01 0.12 4.18
N HIS A 34 7.87 -0.40 4.64
CA HIS A 34 7.30 -1.63 4.09
C HIS A 34 6.97 -1.48 2.60
N ILE A 35 6.31 -0.40 2.23
CA ILE A 35 5.87 -0.19 0.84
C ILE A 35 7.06 0.10 -0.08
N CYS A 36 8.03 0.89 0.36
CA CYS A 36 9.23 1.13 -0.45
C CYS A 36 9.96 -0.18 -0.76
N CYS A 37 10.13 -1.04 0.25
CA CYS A 37 10.76 -2.35 0.05
C CYS A 37 9.91 -3.24 -0.85
N LEU A 38 8.59 -3.19 -0.70
CA LEU A 38 7.67 -3.96 -1.55
C LEU A 38 7.79 -3.55 -3.02
N ILE A 39 7.74 -2.26 -3.31
CA ILE A 39 7.85 -1.77 -4.70
C ILE A 39 9.17 -2.21 -5.31
N GLU A 40 10.27 -2.09 -4.58
CA GLU A 40 11.57 -2.55 -5.08
C GLU A 40 11.56 -4.04 -5.41
N ARG A 41 10.95 -4.88 -4.56
CA ARG A 41 10.83 -6.32 -4.83
C ARG A 41 9.97 -6.59 -6.05
N LEU A 42 8.84 -5.91 -6.19
CA LEU A 42 7.94 -6.11 -7.32
C LEU A 42 8.58 -5.71 -8.63
N VAL A 43 9.37 -4.64 -8.64
CA VAL A 43 10.10 -4.21 -9.83
C VAL A 43 11.11 -5.27 -10.26
N VAL A 44 11.80 -5.88 -9.31
CA VAL A 44 12.86 -6.87 -9.60
C VAL A 44 12.29 -8.22 -9.99
N SER A 45 11.36 -8.77 -9.20
CA SER A 45 10.91 -10.15 -9.41
C SER A 45 9.69 -10.28 -10.30
N ARG A 46 8.76 -9.33 -10.23
CA ARG A 46 7.48 -9.33 -10.97
C ARG A 46 6.66 -10.62 -10.85
N ASN A 47 6.97 -11.46 -9.87
CA ASN A 47 6.42 -12.81 -9.74
C ASN A 47 5.55 -12.98 -8.51
N ALA A 48 4.77 -11.98 -8.19
CA ALA A 48 3.85 -12.12 -7.07
C ALA A 48 2.60 -12.86 -7.52
N GLU A 49 2.63 -14.17 -7.53
CA GLU A 49 1.44 -14.98 -7.68
C GLU A 49 0.92 -15.33 -6.30
N TYR A 50 -0.12 -14.62 -5.89
CA TYR A 50 -0.78 -14.90 -4.62
C TYR A 50 -2.24 -15.21 -4.89
N ASP A 51 -2.76 -16.19 -4.17
CA ASP A 51 -4.20 -16.41 -4.13
C ASP A 51 -4.82 -15.26 -3.34
N PRO A 52 -5.70 -14.48 -3.96
CA PRO A 52 -6.36 -13.41 -3.23
C PRO A 52 -7.20 -13.98 -2.10
N SER A 53 -7.06 -13.40 -0.92
CA SER A 53 -7.96 -13.70 0.18
C SER A 53 -9.32 -13.08 -0.14
N LEU A 54 -10.24 -13.88 -0.65
CA LEU A 54 -11.58 -13.41 -1.00
C LEU A 54 -12.32 -12.87 0.22
N ASP A 55 -12.11 -13.48 1.38
CA ASP A 55 -12.73 -13.02 2.61
C ASP A 55 -12.29 -11.60 2.96
N PHE A 56 -10.99 -11.35 2.89
CA PHE A 56 -10.47 -10.00 3.15
C PHE A 56 -11.03 -8.99 2.16
N LEU A 57 -11.03 -9.32 0.87
CA LEU A 57 -11.56 -8.43 -0.17
C LEU A 57 -13.04 -8.12 0.06
N ASN A 58 -13.82 -9.11 0.45
CA ASN A 58 -15.25 -8.92 0.69
C ASN A 58 -15.52 -8.10 1.95
N GLU A 59 -14.73 -8.29 2.99
CA GLU A 59 -14.92 -7.60 4.28
C GLU A 59 -14.38 -6.16 4.26
N HIS A 60 -13.39 -5.87 3.42
CA HIS A 60 -12.68 -4.59 3.42
C HIS A 60 -12.63 -3.93 2.04
N LYS A 61 -13.73 -4.00 1.30
CA LYS A 61 -13.82 -3.45 -0.06
C LYS A 61 -13.41 -1.99 -0.13
N ASP A 62 -13.88 -1.19 0.82
CA ASP A 62 -13.60 0.25 0.83
C ASP A 62 -12.10 0.48 1.05
N PHE A 63 -11.50 -0.24 1.98
CA PHE A 63 -10.07 -0.10 2.25
C PHE A 63 -9.23 -0.49 1.04
N VAL A 64 -9.54 -1.60 0.39
CA VAL A 64 -8.85 -2.05 -0.82
C VAL A 64 -8.94 -0.97 -1.90
N ASP A 65 -10.11 -0.39 -2.09
CA ASP A 65 -10.33 0.69 -3.05
C ASP A 65 -9.48 1.92 -2.70
N TYR A 66 -9.41 2.29 -1.43
CA TYR A 66 -8.58 3.42 -0.99
C TYR A 66 -7.10 3.19 -1.29
N VAL A 67 -6.61 1.99 -1.01
CA VAL A 67 -5.21 1.64 -1.32
C VAL A 67 -4.95 1.71 -2.82
N LYS A 68 -5.84 1.14 -3.62
CA LYS A 68 -5.69 1.16 -5.08
C LYS A 68 -5.68 2.59 -5.62
N LYS A 69 -6.54 3.45 -5.13
CA LYS A 69 -6.59 4.85 -5.56
C LYS A 69 -5.36 5.62 -5.09
N ALA A 70 -4.98 5.44 -3.83
CA ALA A 70 -3.84 6.17 -3.26
C ALA A 70 -2.52 5.80 -3.93
N PHE A 71 -2.35 4.54 -4.32
CA PHE A 71 -1.09 4.05 -4.89
C PHE A 71 -1.12 3.86 -6.40
N LYS A 72 -2.19 4.29 -7.07
CA LYS A 72 -2.30 4.10 -8.52
C LYS A 72 -1.13 4.73 -9.28
N GLN A 73 -0.72 5.94 -8.93
CA GLN A 73 0.39 6.60 -9.60
C GLN A 73 1.70 5.86 -9.40
N VAL A 74 1.92 5.32 -8.20
CA VAL A 74 3.11 4.51 -7.91
C VAL A 74 3.07 3.22 -8.73
N GLU A 75 1.95 2.53 -8.74
CA GLU A 75 1.79 1.30 -9.52
C GLU A 75 2.04 1.55 -11.01
N ASP A 76 1.42 2.59 -11.54
CA ASP A 76 1.55 2.92 -12.97
C ASP A 76 2.99 3.33 -13.33
N PHE A 77 3.61 4.13 -12.49
CA PHE A 77 4.97 4.62 -12.75
C PHE A 77 5.99 3.47 -12.80
N TYR A 78 5.87 2.51 -11.89
CA TYR A 78 6.82 1.39 -11.81
C TYR A 78 6.36 0.14 -12.56
N GLY A 79 5.16 0.16 -13.13
CA GLY A 79 4.62 -0.97 -13.87
C GLY A 79 4.37 -2.19 -12.98
N VAL A 80 3.91 -1.98 -11.76
CA VAL A 80 3.67 -3.04 -10.78
C VAL A 80 2.24 -2.97 -10.25
N ASP A 81 1.76 -4.08 -9.71
CA ASP A 81 0.49 -4.16 -9.01
C ASP A 81 0.75 -4.61 -7.58
N ILE A 82 0.22 -3.89 -6.61
CA ILE A 82 0.29 -4.29 -5.21
C ILE A 82 -0.63 -5.50 -5.02
N PRO A 83 -0.08 -6.66 -4.61
CA PRO A 83 -0.90 -7.86 -4.43
C PRO A 83 -1.89 -7.69 -3.28
N THR A 84 -3.01 -8.38 -3.37
CA THR A 84 -4.03 -8.36 -2.32
C THR A 84 -3.47 -8.78 -0.97
N GLU A 85 -2.57 -9.75 -0.95
CA GLU A 85 -1.93 -10.21 0.27
C GLU A 85 -1.17 -9.08 0.97
N GLU A 86 -0.55 -8.19 0.22
CA GLU A 86 0.13 -7.02 0.79
C GLU A 86 -0.85 -6.00 1.34
N MET A 87 -2.04 -5.93 0.80
CA MET A 87 -3.08 -5.05 1.33
C MET A 87 -3.53 -5.47 2.73
N ILE A 88 -3.46 -6.76 3.04
CA ILE A 88 -3.72 -7.25 4.39
C ILE A 88 -2.67 -6.68 5.36
N HIS A 89 -1.41 -6.66 4.96
CA HIS A 89 -0.33 -6.07 5.77
C HIS A 89 -0.53 -4.57 5.95
N ILE A 90 -0.86 -3.87 4.88
CA ILE A 90 -1.14 -2.42 4.95
C ILE A 90 -2.31 -2.17 5.90
N TYR A 91 -3.37 -2.95 5.79
CA TYR A 91 -4.53 -2.86 6.67
C TYR A 91 -4.14 -3.03 8.14
N ASN A 92 -3.28 -3.99 8.44
CA ASN A 92 -2.84 -4.24 9.81
C ASN A 92 -2.07 -3.04 10.39
N TYR A 93 -1.26 -2.35 9.60
CA TYR A 93 -0.62 -1.12 10.06
C TYR A 93 -1.66 -0.06 10.43
N VAL A 94 -2.66 0.13 9.58
CA VAL A 94 -3.70 1.14 9.80
C VAL A 94 -4.57 0.77 11.00
N LYS A 95 -4.96 -0.50 11.11
CA LYS A 95 -5.77 -0.99 12.23
C LYS A 95 -5.08 -0.81 13.57
N ASN A 96 -3.78 -0.95 13.60
CA ASN A 96 -2.98 -0.84 14.83
C ASN A 96 -2.36 0.56 15.00
N ASN A 97 -2.92 1.52 14.32
CA ASN A 97 -2.45 2.90 14.34
C ASN A 97 -2.38 3.49 15.75
#